data_df5203640270625509b19a17e58ce70e
#
_entry.id   df5203640270625509b19a17e58ce70e
#
_cell.length_a   1.000
_cell.length_b   1.000
_cell.length_c   1.000
_cell.angle_alpha   90.00
_cell.angle_beta   90.00
_cell.angle_gamma   90.00
#
_symmetry.space_group_name_H-M   'P 1'
#
loop_
_entity.id
_entity.type
_entity.pdbx_description
1 polymer ?
#
loop_
_entity_poly.entity_id
_entity_poly.type
_entity_poly.pdbx_seq_one_letter_code
_entity_poly.pdbx_strand_id
1 'polypeptide(L)'
;MRRKRPELPEVFVGRDAVREGALRPSDLRGPRVRRLFRGVYCPTGVRVSHELRCRAAALTGEGTLVLTGRSAAVVRGVDLASASDPVDVIALPGCRVNRRPGLNVRRVAIDAGDHQPWEQIAIARPERMTFDVLSTGPLVRAVADADRILRAKLTTVARMASYFEGRHDHGIVRAREALALCDPRAESPPESKLRVRMHFAGLHPEPQLQIYADGEFVARVDFGFEEERLVVEYDGEWHGQGSAIARDRVRQNKLRQAGWQIHFVTKEMMVNPDVVIDEIYGAVLRARSARAHHF
;
A
#
# COMPACT_ATOMS: atom_id res chain seq x y z
N MET A 1 14.54 51.27 0.07
CA MET A 1 13.50 50.23 0.18
C MET A 1 14.10 48.85 -0.10
N ARG A 2 14.18 47.93 0.89
CA ARG A 2 14.54 46.52 0.63
C ARG A 2 13.37 45.87 -0.13
N ARG A 3 13.58 45.51 -1.41
CA ARG A 3 12.60 44.71 -2.16
C ARG A 3 12.30 43.43 -1.38
N LYS A 4 11.02 43.17 -1.07
CA LYS A 4 10.56 41.95 -0.43
C LYS A 4 10.96 40.79 -1.35
N ARG A 5 11.72 39.82 -0.83
CA ARG A 5 12.10 38.64 -1.62
C ARG A 5 10.83 37.85 -1.96
N PRO A 6 10.72 37.29 -3.17
CA PRO A 6 9.62 36.41 -3.52
C PRO A 6 9.50 35.25 -2.53
N GLU A 7 8.27 34.81 -2.26
CA GLU A 7 8.00 33.62 -1.45
C GLU A 7 8.40 32.37 -2.23
N LEU A 8 8.99 31.39 -1.56
CA LEU A 8 9.43 30.17 -2.20
C LEU A 8 8.26 29.20 -2.27
N PRO A 9 8.03 28.53 -3.42
CA PRO A 9 7.11 27.40 -3.51
C PRO A 9 7.52 26.25 -2.58
N GLU A 10 6.59 25.35 -2.23
CA GLU A 10 6.87 24.16 -1.43
C GLU A 10 7.99 23.29 -2.04
N VAL A 11 8.04 23.20 -3.37
CA VAL A 11 9.14 22.59 -4.13
C VAL A 11 9.55 23.50 -5.28
N PHE A 12 10.84 23.59 -5.57
CA PHE A 12 11.34 24.47 -6.62
C PHE A 12 12.70 24.01 -7.16
N VAL A 13 13.01 24.46 -8.38
CA VAL A 13 14.33 24.29 -8.99
C VAL A 13 15.24 25.41 -8.46
N GLY A 14 16.35 25.03 -7.85
CA GLY A 14 17.25 25.99 -7.18
C GLY A 14 17.84 27.06 -8.12
N ARG A 15 18.19 26.71 -9.38
CA ARG A 15 18.67 27.65 -10.39
C ARG A 15 17.62 28.72 -10.73
N ASP A 16 16.34 28.34 -10.75
CA ASP A 16 15.27 29.26 -11.10
C ASP A 16 14.98 30.24 -9.96
N ALA A 17 14.96 29.73 -8.71
CA ALA A 17 14.84 30.59 -7.53
C ALA A 17 15.99 31.60 -7.39
N VAL A 18 17.19 31.22 -7.82
CA VAL A 18 18.34 32.16 -7.87
C VAL A 18 18.16 33.19 -8.99
N ARG A 19 17.77 32.77 -10.19
CA ARG A 19 17.52 33.66 -11.34
C ARG A 19 16.43 34.68 -11.04
N GLU A 20 15.39 34.28 -10.31
CA GLU A 20 14.26 35.14 -9.91
C GLU A 20 14.58 36.02 -8.68
N GLY A 21 15.76 35.87 -8.10
CA GLY A 21 16.22 36.67 -6.95
C GLY A 21 15.60 36.27 -5.61
N ALA A 22 14.87 35.17 -5.53
CA ALA A 22 14.32 34.63 -4.28
C ALA A 22 15.41 34.11 -3.35
N LEU A 23 16.46 33.52 -3.93
CA LEU A 23 17.63 32.98 -3.22
C LEU A 23 18.94 33.51 -3.82
N ARG A 24 20.02 33.48 -3.00
CA ARG A 24 21.38 33.59 -3.47
C ARG A 24 21.96 32.19 -3.72
N PRO A 25 22.99 32.00 -4.56
CA PRO A 25 23.65 30.70 -4.76
C PRO A 25 24.11 30.04 -3.45
N SER A 26 24.57 30.85 -2.47
CA SER A 26 24.98 30.41 -1.13
C SER A 26 23.82 29.85 -0.30
N ASP A 27 22.59 30.37 -0.49
CA ASP A 27 21.41 29.96 0.25
C ASP A 27 21.04 28.50 -0.05
N LEU A 28 21.40 27.97 -1.25
CA LEU A 28 21.16 26.57 -1.65
C LEU A 28 21.97 25.54 -0.85
N ARG A 29 23.01 25.98 -0.14
CA ARG A 29 23.83 25.16 0.78
C ARG A 29 23.58 25.51 2.24
N GLY A 30 22.73 26.50 2.49
CA GLY A 30 22.44 27.02 3.82
C GLY A 30 21.22 26.35 4.48
N PRO A 31 20.90 26.74 5.71
CA PRO A 31 19.83 26.15 6.50
C PRO A 31 18.41 26.52 6.05
N ARG A 32 18.26 27.46 5.10
CA ARG A 32 16.94 27.94 4.64
C ARG A 32 16.19 26.94 3.77
N VAL A 33 16.92 26.03 3.11
CA VAL A 33 16.35 25.07 2.16
C VAL A 33 16.94 23.69 2.37
N ARG A 34 16.14 22.67 2.06
CA ARG A 34 16.54 21.26 2.06
C ARG A 34 16.53 20.74 0.64
N ARG A 35 17.60 20.07 0.24
CA ARG A 35 17.68 19.42 -1.07
C ARG A 35 16.90 18.10 -1.06
N LEU A 36 15.92 17.95 -1.92
CA LEU A 36 15.13 16.72 -2.14
C LEU A 36 15.76 15.86 -3.23
N PHE A 37 16.11 16.46 -4.35
CA PHE A 37 16.86 15.85 -5.46
C PHE A 37 17.96 16.79 -5.94
N ARG A 38 18.81 16.32 -6.85
CA ARG A 38 19.85 17.18 -7.45
C ARG A 38 19.17 18.37 -8.17
N GLY A 39 19.43 19.57 -7.70
CA GLY A 39 18.89 20.82 -8.25
C GLY A 39 17.47 21.16 -7.80
N VAL A 40 16.78 20.29 -7.03
CA VAL A 40 15.42 20.51 -6.55
C VAL A 40 15.40 20.57 -5.02
N TYR A 41 14.71 21.56 -4.49
CA TYR A 41 14.72 21.93 -3.08
C TYR A 41 13.30 22.19 -2.55
N CYS A 42 13.17 22.20 -1.22
CA CYS A 42 12.01 22.73 -0.50
C CYS A 42 12.53 23.67 0.64
N PRO A 43 11.70 24.62 1.11
CA PRO A 43 12.00 25.36 2.34
C PRO A 43 12.15 24.43 3.55
N THR A 44 13.06 24.73 4.46
CA THR A 44 13.33 23.86 5.63
C THR A 44 12.13 23.68 6.54
N GLY A 45 11.21 24.68 6.61
CA GLY A 45 9.96 24.60 7.39
C GLY A 45 8.90 23.69 6.79
N VAL A 46 9.04 23.23 5.54
CA VAL A 46 8.08 22.34 4.89
C VAL A 46 8.30 20.89 5.37
N ARG A 47 7.22 20.24 5.82
CA ARG A 47 7.25 18.81 6.17
C ARG A 47 7.41 17.99 4.90
N VAL A 48 8.48 17.19 4.83
CA VAL A 48 8.70 16.31 3.69
C VAL A 48 7.79 15.09 3.79
N SER A 49 6.82 15.00 2.90
CA SER A 49 5.98 13.82 2.67
C SER A 49 6.44 13.07 1.40
N HIS A 50 5.93 11.86 1.18
CA HIS A 50 6.18 11.16 -0.10
C HIS A 50 5.55 11.91 -1.28
N GLU A 51 4.36 12.47 -1.11
CA GLU A 51 3.71 13.30 -2.13
C GLU A 51 4.56 14.51 -2.51
N LEU A 52 5.12 15.24 -1.52
CA LEU A 52 6.04 16.34 -1.80
C LEU A 52 7.26 15.88 -2.61
N ARG A 53 7.77 14.69 -2.33
CA ARG A 53 8.86 14.11 -3.12
C ARG A 53 8.42 13.72 -4.53
N CYS A 54 7.19 13.29 -4.74
CA CYS A 54 6.63 13.05 -6.07
C CYS A 54 6.60 14.35 -6.89
N ARG A 55 6.13 15.45 -6.30
CA ARG A 55 6.17 16.79 -6.94
C ARG A 55 7.60 17.24 -7.22
N ALA A 56 8.51 17.01 -6.29
CA ALA A 56 9.92 17.30 -6.51
C ALA A 56 10.55 16.45 -7.63
N ALA A 57 10.15 15.19 -7.76
CA ALA A 57 10.58 14.30 -8.85
C ALA A 57 10.09 14.82 -10.21
N ALA A 58 8.85 15.36 -10.27
CA ALA A 58 8.30 15.97 -11.48
C ALA A 58 9.20 17.08 -12.05
N LEU A 59 9.81 17.90 -11.17
CA LEU A 59 10.73 18.95 -11.57
C LEU A 59 12.08 18.42 -12.11
N THR A 60 12.37 17.15 -11.95
CA THR A 60 13.62 16.55 -12.46
C THR A 60 13.48 15.95 -13.85
N GLY A 61 12.25 15.68 -14.30
CA GLY A 61 11.96 14.82 -15.46
C GLY A 61 11.74 15.53 -16.76
N GLU A 62 11.57 16.85 -16.77
CA GLU A 62 11.36 17.67 -17.98
C GLU A 62 10.33 17.05 -18.95
N GLY A 63 9.21 16.54 -18.44
CA GLY A 63 8.14 15.91 -19.24
C GLY A 63 8.41 14.45 -19.67
N THR A 64 9.56 13.88 -19.32
CA THR A 64 9.97 12.53 -19.80
C THR A 64 9.78 11.42 -18.77
N LEU A 65 9.08 11.67 -17.67
CA LEU A 65 8.77 10.70 -16.63
C LEU A 65 7.25 10.49 -16.52
N VAL A 66 6.88 9.28 -16.13
CA VAL A 66 5.52 8.93 -15.69
C VAL A 66 5.59 8.46 -14.25
N LEU A 67 4.95 9.17 -13.33
CA LEU A 67 4.80 8.73 -11.94
C LEU A 67 3.91 7.47 -11.91
N THR A 68 4.33 6.43 -11.23
CA THR A 68 3.63 5.14 -11.23
C THR A 68 3.70 4.42 -9.89
N GLY A 69 3.19 3.20 -9.83
CA GLY A 69 3.30 2.29 -8.71
C GLY A 69 2.80 2.90 -7.40
N ARG A 70 3.54 2.63 -6.31
CA ARG A 70 3.19 3.11 -4.97
C ARG A 70 3.18 4.63 -4.87
N SER A 71 4.03 5.30 -5.62
CA SER A 71 4.10 6.77 -5.64
C SER A 71 2.87 7.41 -6.27
N ALA A 72 2.37 6.84 -7.38
CA ALA A 72 1.13 7.30 -7.98
C ALA A 72 -0.09 7.02 -7.09
N ALA A 73 -0.07 5.92 -6.32
CA ALA A 73 -1.10 5.61 -5.34
C ALA A 73 -1.14 6.64 -4.20
N VAL A 74 0.03 7.06 -3.68
CA VAL A 74 0.10 8.11 -2.64
C VAL A 74 -0.51 9.42 -3.14
N VAL A 75 -0.16 9.86 -4.34
CA VAL A 75 -0.74 11.07 -4.96
C VAL A 75 -2.27 10.96 -5.14
N ARG A 76 -2.79 9.74 -5.26
CA ARG A 76 -4.23 9.45 -5.35
C ARG A 76 -4.89 9.19 -3.99
N GLY A 77 -4.20 9.47 -2.88
CA GLY A 77 -4.73 9.37 -1.52
C GLY A 77 -4.59 7.99 -0.86
N VAL A 78 -3.86 7.04 -1.47
CA VAL A 78 -3.57 5.73 -0.87
C VAL A 78 -2.15 5.70 -0.35
N ASP A 79 -1.97 5.76 0.97
CA ASP A 79 -0.67 5.85 1.64
C ASP A 79 0.12 4.53 1.56
N LEU A 80 0.82 4.30 0.44
CA LEU A 80 1.63 3.10 0.17
C LEU A 80 3.13 3.33 0.36
N ALA A 81 3.58 4.58 0.54
CA ALA A 81 5.00 4.90 0.64
C ALA A 81 5.26 6.06 1.61
N SER A 82 6.33 5.93 2.38
CA SER A 82 6.80 6.94 3.32
C SER A 82 7.74 7.97 2.65
N ALA A 83 8.04 9.05 3.35
CA ALA A 83 8.99 10.07 2.88
C ALA A 83 10.41 9.53 2.61
N SER A 84 10.80 8.39 3.18
CA SER A 84 12.09 7.75 2.96
C SER A 84 12.12 6.83 1.74
N ASP A 85 10.96 6.37 1.27
CA ASP A 85 10.87 5.48 0.11
C ASP A 85 11.27 6.22 -1.19
N PRO A 86 11.88 5.54 -2.16
CA PRO A 86 12.14 6.12 -3.47
C PRO A 86 10.83 6.39 -4.22
N VAL A 87 10.83 7.41 -5.07
CA VAL A 87 9.70 7.73 -5.94
C VAL A 87 9.72 6.82 -7.16
N ASP A 88 8.62 6.08 -7.38
CA ASP A 88 8.45 5.15 -8.50
C ASP A 88 8.09 5.91 -9.78
N VAL A 89 8.93 5.77 -10.82
CA VAL A 89 8.71 6.41 -12.11
C VAL A 89 9.05 5.48 -13.28
N ILE A 90 8.34 5.65 -14.39
CA ILE A 90 8.71 5.09 -15.70
C ILE A 90 9.38 6.19 -16.49
N ALA A 91 10.54 5.89 -17.10
CA ALA A 91 11.24 6.77 -18.01
C ALA A 91 10.73 6.55 -19.45
N LEU A 92 10.16 7.59 -20.06
CA LEU A 92 9.73 7.60 -21.46
C LEU A 92 10.93 7.57 -22.42
N PRO A 93 10.74 7.19 -23.69
CA PRO A 93 11.78 7.33 -24.72
C PRO A 93 12.38 8.73 -24.73
N GLY A 94 13.71 8.82 -24.88
CA GLY A 94 14.43 10.10 -24.83
C GLY A 94 14.76 10.62 -23.42
N CYS A 95 14.23 10.00 -22.38
CA CYS A 95 14.54 10.38 -21.00
C CYS A 95 16.01 10.19 -20.66
N ARG A 96 16.68 11.26 -20.26
CA ARG A 96 18.09 11.29 -19.83
C ARG A 96 18.26 11.07 -18.33
N VAL A 97 17.17 10.86 -17.59
CA VAL A 97 17.23 10.57 -16.16
C VAL A 97 17.79 9.18 -15.94
N ASN A 98 19.04 9.11 -15.54
CA ASN A 98 19.69 7.89 -15.10
C ASN A 98 19.31 7.59 -13.64
N ARG A 99 19.78 6.46 -13.10
CA ARG A 99 19.62 6.14 -11.67
C ARG A 99 20.00 7.35 -10.80
N ARG A 100 19.01 7.92 -10.13
CA ARG A 100 19.21 9.00 -9.16
C ARG A 100 18.84 8.52 -7.77
N PRO A 101 19.64 8.80 -6.74
CA PRO A 101 19.23 8.51 -5.37
C PRO A 101 17.83 9.07 -5.09
N GLY A 102 16.96 8.22 -4.54
CA GLY A 102 15.59 8.58 -4.23
C GLY A 102 14.57 8.46 -5.37
N LEU A 103 14.99 8.02 -6.58
CA LEU A 103 14.09 7.62 -7.67
C LEU A 103 14.28 6.13 -7.97
N ASN A 104 13.17 5.41 -8.08
CA ASN A 104 13.12 4.06 -8.63
C ASN A 104 12.67 4.16 -10.10
N VAL A 105 13.65 4.21 -11.01
CA VAL A 105 13.40 4.45 -12.44
C VAL A 105 13.29 3.13 -13.18
N ARG A 106 12.13 2.87 -13.78
CA ARG A 106 11.91 1.71 -14.65
C ARG A 106 11.93 2.17 -16.12
N ARG A 107 12.52 1.35 -16.98
CA ARG A 107 12.51 1.54 -18.44
C ARG A 107 11.70 0.43 -19.06
N VAL A 108 10.42 0.64 -19.14
CA VAL A 108 9.43 -0.29 -19.71
C VAL A 108 8.53 0.48 -20.67
N ALA A 109 7.97 -0.23 -21.63
CA ALA A 109 6.95 0.36 -22.51
C ALA A 109 5.72 0.77 -21.68
N ILE A 110 5.12 1.88 -22.08
CA ILE A 110 3.87 2.38 -21.54
C ILE A 110 3.07 3.01 -22.68
N ASP A 111 1.83 2.61 -22.84
CA ASP A 111 0.95 3.12 -23.86
C ASP A 111 0.44 4.53 -23.52
N ALA A 112 0.14 5.32 -24.53
CA ALA A 112 -0.40 6.68 -24.33
C ALA A 112 -1.71 6.68 -23.52
N GLY A 113 -2.52 5.62 -23.65
CA GLY A 113 -3.75 5.43 -22.89
C GLY A 113 -3.54 5.08 -21.40
N ASP A 114 -2.33 4.67 -21.01
CA ASP A 114 -2.02 4.20 -19.65
C ASP A 114 -1.60 5.32 -18.69
N HIS A 115 -1.45 6.54 -19.17
CA HIS A 115 -1.06 7.69 -18.35
C HIS A 115 -1.83 8.97 -18.76
N GLN A 116 -1.70 10.00 -17.94
CA GLN A 116 -2.31 11.31 -18.16
C GLN A 116 -1.37 12.41 -17.62
N PRO A 117 -1.52 13.68 -18.07
CA PRO A 117 -0.74 14.78 -17.54
C PRO A 117 -0.90 14.94 -16.01
N TRP A 118 0.20 15.25 -15.32
CA TRP A 118 0.24 15.58 -13.91
C TRP A 118 1.50 16.40 -13.61
N GLU A 119 1.34 17.58 -13.00
CA GLU A 119 2.42 18.55 -12.77
C GLU A 119 3.24 18.79 -14.07
N GLN A 120 4.56 18.67 -14.05
CA GLN A 120 5.43 18.81 -15.22
C GLN A 120 5.78 17.48 -15.90
N ILE A 121 5.11 16.38 -15.51
CA ILE A 121 5.29 15.02 -16.05
C ILE A 121 3.93 14.38 -16.32
N ALA A 122 3.90 13.07 -16.47
CA ALA A 122 2.66 12.30 -16.49
C ALA A 122 2.52 11.44 -15.22
N ILE A 123 1.29 10.99 -14.96
CA ILE A 123 0.97 10.01 -13.92
C ILE A 123 0.23 8.83 -14.54
N ALA A 124 0.59 7.63 -14.16
CA ALA A 124 -0.08 6.41 -14.58
C ALA A 124 -1.56 6.40 -14.18
N ARG A 125 -2.44 5.93 -15.06
CA ARG A 125 -3.84 5.68 -14.73
C ARG A 125 -3.96 4.59 -13.68
N PRO A 126 -5.10 4.49 -12.97
CA PRO A 126 -5.25 3.53 -11.87
C PRO A 126 -4.92 2.09 -12.24
N GLU A 127 -5.34 1.61 -13.40
CA GLU A 127 -5.08 0.24 -13.86
C GLU A 127 -3.58 0.02 -14.10
N ARG A 128 -2.91 0.93 -14.79
CA ARG A 128 -1.47 0.87 -15.03
C ARG A 128 -0.67 0.95 -13.73
N MET A 129 -1.03 1.87 -12.86
CA MET A 129 -0.43 2.03 -11.54
C MET A 129 -0.53 0.73 -10.72
N THR A 130 -1.73 0.12 -10.69
CA THR A 130 -1.99 -1.13 -9.96
C THR A 130 -1.23 -2.31 -10.58
N PHE A 131 -1.18 -2.39 -11.93
CA PHE A 131 -0.33 -3.36 -12.62
C PHE A 131 1.13 -3.24 -12.18
N ASP A 132 1.67 -2.03 -12.13
CA ASP A 132 3.07 -1.80 -11.74
C ASP A 132 3.32 -2.18 -10.27
N VAL A 133 2.34 -2.04 -9.38
CA VAL A 133 2.39 -2.57 -8.00
C VAL A 133 2.39 -4.10 -8.00
N LEU A 134 1.46 -4.73 -8.70
CA LEU A 134 1.30 -6.20 -8.73
C LEU A 134 2.47 -6.92 -9.41
N SER A 135 3.09 -6.29 -10.42
CA SER A 135 4.19 -6.86 -11.20
C SER A 135 5.56 -6.79 -10.53
N THR A 136 5.70 -6.09 -9.38
CA THR A 136 7.01 -5.81 -8.76
C THR A 136 7.08 -6.14 -7.28
N GLY A 137 8.31 -6.30 -6.76
CA GLY A 137 8.57 -6.53 -5.34
C GLY A 137 8.11 -7.90 -4.81
N PRO A 138 8.12 -8.17 -3.50
CA PRO A 138 7.61 -9.41 -2.91
C PRO A 138 6.10 -9.57 -3.10
N LEU A 139 5.65 -10.79 -3.51
CA LEU A 139 4.25 -11.05 -3.88
C LEU A 139 3.26 -10.68 -2.77
N VAL A 140 3.51 -11.10 -1.54
CA VAL A 140 2.67 -10.83 -0.37
C VAL A 140 2.48 -9.31 -0.15
N ARG A 141 3.55 -8.53 -0.37
CA ARG A 141 3.49 -7.06 -0.25
C ARG A 141 2.72 -6.46 -1.42
N ALA A 142 2.95 -6.93 -2.64
CA ALA A 142 2.27 -6.44 -3.84
C ALA A 142 0.75 -6.61 -3.72
N VAL A 143 0.29 -7.77 -3.22
CA VAL A 143 -1.13 -8.03 -2.94
C VAL A 143 -1.66 -7.08 -1.87
N ALA A 144 -0.95 -6.93 -0.74
CA ALA A 144 -1.40 -6.04 0.34
C ALA A 144 -1.48 -4.56 -0.10
N ASP A 145 -0.54 -4.10 -0.93
CA ASP A 145 -0.57 -2.75 -1.51
C ASP A 145 -1.75 -2.61 -2.51
N ALA A 146 -2.01 -3.65 -3.33
CA ALA A 146 -3.12 -3.66 -4.28
C ALA A 146 -4.49 -3.73 -3.58
N ASP A 147 -4.65 -4.51 -2.52
CA ASP A 147 -5.88 -4.55 -1.72
C ASP A 147 -6.26 -3.16 -1.22
N ARG A 148 -5.29 -2.35 -0.78
CA ARG A 148 -5.54 -0.96 -0.38
C ARG A 148 -5.99 -0.08 -1.54
N ILE A 149 -5.42 -0.26 -2.74
CA ILE A 149 -5.83 0.47 -3.95
C ILE A 149 -7.27 0.09 -4.33
N LEU A 150 -7.58 -1.21 -4.29
CA LEU A 150 -8.92 -1.75 -4.59
C LEU A 150 -9.95 -1.30 -3.54
N ARG A 151 -9.61 -1.34 -2.25
CA ARG A 151 -10.45 -0.83 -1.17
C ARG A 151 -10.73 0.67 -1.30
N ALA A 152 -9.74 1.46 -1.73
CA ALA A 152 -9.91 2.88 -2.04
C ALA A 152 -10.73 3.14 -3.31
N LYS A 153 -11.18 2.08 -4.01
CA LYS A 153 -11.98 2.12 -5.24
C LYS A 153 -11.33 2.91 -6.39
N LEU A 154 -10.00 2.99 -6.42
CA LEU A 154 -9.29 3.59 -7.55
C LEU A 154 -9.42 2.73 -8.82
N THR A 155 -9.51 1.42 -8.66
CA THR A 155 -9.90 0.43 -9.67
C THR A 155 -10.62 -0.74 -9.00
N THR A 156 -10.99 -1.78 -9.76
CA THR A 156 -11.64 -2.98 -9.24
C THR A 156 -10.96 -4.23 -9.80
N VAL A 157 -11.15 -5.39 -9.16
CA VAL A 157 -10.64 -6.68 -9.66
C VAL A 157 -11.11 -6.93 -11.10
N ALA A 158 -12.39 -6.66 -11.40
CA ALA A 158 -12.96 -6.85 -12.75
C ALA A 158 -12.29 -5.92 -13.77
N ARG A 159 -12.08 -4.63 -13.44
CA ARG A 159 -11.38 -3.69 -14.34
C ARG A 159 -9.91 -4.09 -14.55
N MET A 160 -9.26 -4.60 -13.51
CA MET A 160 -7.89 -5.11 -13.63
C MET A 160 -7.82 -6.36 -14.52
N ALA A 161 -8.78 -7.29 -14.38
CA ALA A 161 -8.87 -8.47 -15.25
C ALA A 161 -9.02 -8.04 -16.73
N SER A 162 -9.97 -7.15 -17.03
CA SER A 162 -10.12 -6.60 -18.38
C SER A 162 -8.88 -5.83 -18.87
N TYR A 163 -8.21 -5.08 -17.98
CA TYR A 163 -6.97 -4.40 -18.33
C TYR A 163 -5.85 -5.40 -18.71
N PHE A 164 -5.85 -6.61 -18.16
CA PHE A 164 -4.87 -7.65 -18.46
C PHE A 164 -5.18 -8.46 -19.72
N GLU A 165 -6.39 -8.33 -20.30
CA GLU A 165 -6.76 -9.02 -21.52
C GLU A 165 -5.86 -8.61 -22.70
N GLY A 166 -5.31 -9.59 -23.41
CA GLY A 166 -4.44 -9.35 -24.55
C GLY A 166 -3.10 -8.67 -24.24
N ARG A 167 -2.78 -8.37 -23.00
CA ARG A 167 -1.50 -7.74 -22.65
C ARG A 167 -0.38 -8.76 -22.48
N HIS A 168 0.81 -8.34 -22.94
CA HIS A 168 2.06 -9.11 -22.87
C HIS A 168 3.19 -8.31 -22.20
N ASP A 169 2.85 -7.30 -21.39
CA ASP A 169 3.82 -6.49 -20.65
C ASP A 169 4.72 -7.36 -19.78
N HIS A 170 5.97 -6.93 -19.61
CA HIS A 170 6.88 -7.60 -18.69
C HIS A 170 6.30 -7.64 -17.27
N GLY A 171 6.17 -8.84 -16.69
CA GLY A 171 5.59 -9.07 -15.39
C GLY A 171 4.08 -9.33 -15.39
N ILE A 172 3.41 -9.46 -16.55
CA ILE A 172 1.95 -9.69 -16.65
C ILE A 172 1.53 -11.01 -16.02
N VAL A 173 2.31 -12.08 -16.17
CA VAL A 173 2.01 -13.40 -15.55
C VAL A 173 1.94 -13.24 -14.04
N ARG A 174 2.98 -12.65 -13.46
CA ARG A 174 3.03 -12.36 -12.02
C ARG A 174 1.89 -11.46 -11.57
N ALA A 175 1.53 -10.42 -12.34
CA ALA A 175 0.45 -9.53 -12.00
C ALA A 175 -0.90 -10.24 -11.99
N ARG A 176 -1.14 -11.21 -12.89
CA ARG A 176 -2.33 -12.07 -12.90
C ARG A 176 -2.39 -12.96 -11.67
N GLU A 177 -1.26 -13.62 -11.32
CA GLU A 177 -1.16 -14.43 -10.10
C GLU A 177 -1.44 -13.59 -8.83
N ALA A 178 -0.83 -12.40 -8.76
CA ALA A 178 -1.06 -11.49 -7.64
C ALA A 178 -2.50 -10.98 -7.57
N LEU A 179 -3.14 -10.67 -8.72
CA LEU A 179 -4.53 -10.22 -8.77
C LEU A 179 -5.50 -11.29 -8.28
N ALA A 180 -5.24 -12.57 -8.61
CA ALA A 180 -6.04 -13.70 -8.14
C ALA A 180 -6.03 -13.84 -6.60
N LEU A 181 -5.00 -13.31 -5.95
CA LEU A 181 -4.87 -13.28 -4.48
C LEU A 181 -5.42 -12.01 -3.84
N CYS A 182 -5.86 -11.02 -4.61
CA CYS A 182 -6.36 -9.77 -4.06
C CYS A 182 -7.77 -9.91 -3.50
N ASP A 183 -8.02 -9.24 -2.37
CA ASP A 183 -9.33 -9.11 -1.76
C ASP A 183 -9.50 -7.72 -1.12
N PRO A 184 -10.35 -6.84 -1.68
CA PRO A 184 -10.55 -5.48 -1.16
C PRO A 184 -11.25 -5.42 0.20
N ARG A 185 -11.72 -6.54 0.74
CA ARG A 185 -12.34 -6.61 2.07
C ARG A 185 -11.32 -6.48 3.19
N ALA A 186 -10.05 -6.83 2.97
CA ALA A 186 -9.00 -6.66 3.96
C ALA A 186 -8.90 -5.20 4.42
N GLU A 187 -8.93 -4.96 5.73
CA GLU A 187 -8.97 -3.61 6.30
C GLU A 187 -7.58 -3.04 6.58
N SER A 188 -6.59 -3.90 6.69
CA SER A 188 -5.21 -3.50 6.95
C SER A 188 -4.18 -4.29 6.12
N PRO A 189 -2.97 -3.73 5.90
CA PRO A 189 -1.89 -4.46 5.24
C PRO A 189 -1.46 -5.75 5.95
N PRO A 190 -1.42 -5.82 7.29
CA PRO A 190 -1.16 -7.08 7.98
C PRO A 190 -2.19 -8.17 7.71
N GLU A 191 -3.49 -7.84 7.69
CA GLU A 191 -4.55 -8.79 7.33
C GLU A 191 -4.33 -9.35 5.91
N SER A 192 -4.11 -8.49 4.90
CA SER A 192 -3.80 -8.95 3.54
C SER A 192 -2.60 -9.90 3.52
N LYS A 193 -1.53 -9.57 4.26
CA LYS A 193 -0.32 -10.41 4.31
C LYS A 193 -0.59 -11.77 4.98
N LEU A 194 -1.34 -11.77 6.07
CA LEU A 194 -1.73 -12.99 6.79
C LEU A 194 -2.60 -13.87 5.89
N ARG A 195 -3.62 -13.29 5.25
CA ARG A 195 -4.52 -13.98 4.31
C ARG A 195 -3.76 -14.68 3.18
N VAL A 196 -2.82 -13.97 2.52
CA VAL A 196 -2.01 -14.54 1.43
C VAL A 196 -1.14 -15.68 1.93
N ARG A 197 -0.57 -15.59 3.12
CA ARG A 197 0.23 -16.67 3.72
C ARG A 197 -0.62 -17.87 4.09
N MET A 198 -1.79 -17.67 4.68
CA MET A 198 -2.76 -18.74 4.92
C MET A 198 -3.13 -19.46 3.62
N HIS A 199 -3.39 -18.69 2.55
CA HIS A 199 -3.69 -19.25 1.23
C HIS A 199 -2.58 -20.18 0.73
N PHE A 200 -1.30 -19.78 0.84
CA PHE A 200 -0.17 -20.63 0.43
C PHE A 200 0.00 -21.90 1.29
N ALA A 201 -0.48 -21.87 2.50
CA ALA A 201 -0.54 -23.05 3.37
C ALA A 201 -1.79 -23.93 3.12
N GLY A 202 -2.60 -23.63 2.11
CA GLY A 202 -3.85 -24.36 1.84
C GLY A 202 -4.98 -24.03 2.80
N LEU A 203 -4.88 -22.91 3.54
CA LEU A 203 -5.91 -22.42 4.44
C LEU A 203 -6.71 -21.32 3.73
N HIS A 204 -8.04 -21.46 3.67
CA HIS A 204 -8.92 -20.55 2.97
C HIS A 204 -10.03 -20.03 3.90
N PRO A 205 -9.71 -19.15 4.86
CA PRO A 205 -10.75 -18.54 5.69
C PRO A 205 -11.59 -17.54 4.89
N GLU A 206 -12.83 -17.33 5.32
CA GLU A 206 -13.66 -16.23 4.82
C GLU A 206 -13.18 -14.89 5.45
N PRO A 207 -12.71 -13.91 4.64
CA PRO A 207 -12.31 -12.60 5.17
C PRO A 207 -13.51 -11.78 5.58
N GLN A 208 -13.39 -11.03 6.68
CA GLN A 208 -14.40 -10.13 7.21
C GLN A 208 -15.76 -10.83 7.45
N LEU A 209 -15.69 -12.08 7.98
CA LEU A 209 -16.85 -12.91 8.23
C LEU A 209 -17.78 -12.26 9.26
N GLN A 210 -19.07 -12.18 8.93
CA GLN A 210 -20.12 -11.77 9.86
C GLN A 210 -20.71 -13.00 10.54
N ILE A 211 -20.62 -13.04 11.86
CA ILE A 211 -21.08 -14.15 12.68
C ILE A 211 -22.44 -13.80 13.29
N TYR A 212 -23.37 -14.73 13.18
CA TYR A 212 -24.70 -14.65 13.75
C TYR A 212 -24.94 -15.87 14.67
N ALA A 213 -25.68 -15.67 15.75
CA ALA A 213 -26.19 -16.73 16.63
C ALA A 213 -27.66 -16.47 16.93
N ASP A 214 -28.50 -17.47 16.78
CA ASP A 214 -29.97 -17.39 17.00
C ASP A 214 -30.63 -16.23 16.21
N GLY A 215 -30.09 -15.93 15.02
CA GLY A 215 -30.55 -14.85 14.15
C GLY A 215 -30.05 -13.44 14.53
N GLU A 216 -29.30 -13.31 15.63
CA GLU A 216 -28.73 -12.04 16.07
C GLU A 216 -27.27 -11.88 15.65
N PHE A 217 -26.88 -10.66 15.26
CA PHE A 217 -25.49 -10.33 14.92
C PHE A 217 -24.61 -10.39 16.18
N VAL A 218 -23.56 -11.20 16.09
CA VAL A 218 -22.58 -11.38 17.19
C VAL A 218 -21.35 -10.49 16.98
N ALA A 219 -20.67 -10.66 15.83
CA ALA A 219 -19.45 -9.95 15.50
C ALA A 219 -19.13 -10.03 14.01
N ARG A 220 -18.31 -9.10 13.53
CA ARG A 220 -17.52 -9.23 12.30
C ARG A 220 -16.07 -9.47 12.70
N VAL A 221 -15.43 -10.45 12.07
CA VAL A 221 -14.09 -10.92 12.39
C VAL A 221 -13.18 -10.87 11.16
N ASP A 222 -11.86 -10.72 11.35
CA ASP A 222 -10.93 -10.57 10.22
C ASP A 222 -10.94 -11.80 9.32
N PHE A 223 -10.93 -12.99 9.92
CA PHE A 223 -10.97 -14.28 9.20
C PHE A 223 -11.77 -15.30 9.98
N GLY A 224 -12.67 -16.00 9.29
CA GLY A 224 -13.45 -17.09 9.86
C GLY A 224 -13.31 -18.38 9.08
N PHE A 225 -13.13 -19.47 9.79
CA PHE A 225 -13.27 -20.84 9.30
C PHE A 225 -14.60 -21.36 9.83
N GLU A 226 -15.65 -21.25 9.00
CA GLU A 226 -17.03 -21.54 9.45
C GLU A 226 -17.22 -22.98 9.86
N GLU A 227 -16.70 -23.91 9.07
CA GLU A 227 -16.79 -25.34 9.37
C GLU A 227 -16.12 -25.69 10.68
N GLU A 228 -14.99 -25.10 11.00
CA GLU A 228 -14.20 -25.33 12.20
C GLU A 228 -14.67 -24.49 13.40
N ARG A 229 -15.55 -23.52 13.18
CA ARG A 229 -15.90 -22.49 14.16
C ARG A 229 -14.66 -21.82 14.78
N LEU A 230 -13.69 -21.52 13.94
CA LEU A 230 -12.44 -20.86 14.33
C LEU A 230 -12.35 -19.46 13.69
N VAL A 231 -12.07 -18.48 14.54
CA VAL A 231 -11.79 -17.11 14.16
C VAL A 231 -10.28 -16.86 14.28
N VAL A 232 -9.71 -16.18 13.29
CA VAL A 232 -8.36 -15.63 13.36
C VAL A 232 -8.45 -14.12 13.26
N GLU A 233 -7.94 -13.39 14.24
CA GLU A 233 -7.92 -11.94 14.29
C GLU A 233 -6.50 -11.41 14.36
N TYR A 234 -6.22 -10.38 13.57
CA TYR A 234 -4.97 -9.65 13.66
C TYR A 234 -5.10 -8.54 14.70
N ASP A 235 -4.46 -8.75 15.85
CA ASP A 235 -4.39 -7.74 16.90
C ASP A 235 -3.17 -6.82 16.67
N GLY A 236 -3.40 -5.68 16.03
CA GLY A 236 -2.43 -4.59 15.95
C GLY A 236 -2.29 -3.93 17.32
N GLU A 237 -1.15 -3.32 17.62
CA GLU A 237 -0.92 -2.55 18.86
C GLU A 237 -2.10 -1.59 19.15
N TRP A 238 -2.95 -1.98 20.06
CA TRP A 238 -4.12 -1.20 20.43
C TRP A 238 -3.83 -0.34 21.66
N HIS A 239 -3.63 0.95 21.46
CA HIS A 239 -3.58 1.94 22.54
C HIS A 239 -4.99 2.36 22.98
N GLY A 240 -5.87 1.39 23.24
CA GLY A 240 -7.26 1.67 23.60
C GLY A 240 -7.41 2.17 25.03
N GLN A 241 -8.22 3.21 25.21
CA GLN A 241 -8.69 3.63 26.55
C GLN A 241 -9.65 2.56 27.11
N GLY A 242 -9.75 2.44 28.43
CA GLY A 242 -10.45 1.37 29.16
C GLY A 242 -11.86 0.97 28.68
N SER A 243 -12.66 1.90 28.13
CA SER A 243 -14.00 1.60 27.59
C SER A 243 -14.00 0.72 26.32
N ALA A 244 -12.93 0.75 25.56
CA ALA A 244 -12.82 -0.03 24.35
C ALA A 244 -12.34 -1.45 24.67
N ILE A 245 -11.48 -1.65 25.67
CA ILE A 245 -11.08 -2.98 26.19
C ILE A 245 -12.33 -3.72 26.73
N ALA A 246 -13.20 -3.03 27.43
CA ALA A 246 -14.43 -3.66 27.96
C ALA A 246 -15.36 -4.13 26.83
N ARG A 247 -15.53 -3.33 25.78
CA ARG A 247 -16.34 -3.72 24.60
C ARG A 247 -15.75 -4.90 23.86
N ASP A 248 -14.44 -4.95 23.70
CA ASP A 248 -13.76 -6.06 23.02
C ASP A 248 -13.91 -7.37 23.81
N ARG A 249 -13.77 -7.34 25.14
CA ARG A 249 -14.03 -8.51 26.00
C ARG A 249 -15.46 -9.02 25.88
N VAL A 250 -16.46 -8.11 25.83
CA VAL A 250 -17.86 -8.49 25.62
C VAL A 250 -18.03 -9.17 24.26
N ARG A 251 -17.43 -8.61 23.20
CA ARG A 251 -17.46 -9.21 21.85
C ARG A 251 -16.84 -10.62 21.84
N GLN A 252 -15.68 -10.79 22.45
CA GLN A 252 -15.00 -12.09 22.55
C GLN A 252 -15.82 -13.11 23.34
N ASN A 253 -16.49 -12.69 24.44
CA ASN A 253 -17.36 -13.57 25.21
C ASN A 253 -18.58 -14.02 24.41
N LYS A 254 -19.19 -13.14 23.64
CA LYS A 254 -20.30 -13.48 22.75
C LYS A 254 -19.88 -14.50 21.67
N LEU A 255 -18.69 -14.31 21.06
CA LEU A 255 -18.13 -15.29 20.11
C LEU A 255 -17.95 -16.66 20.73
N ARG A 256 -17.37 -16.73 21.95
CA ARG A 256 -17.18 -18.01 22.68
C ARG A 256 -18.52 -18.66 23.05
N GLN A 257 -19.51 -17.88 23.50
CA GLN A 257 -20.87 -18.38 23.78
C GLN A 257 -21.55 -18.91 22.52
N ALA A 258 -21.28 -18.30 21.36
CA ALA A 258 -21.73 -18.81 20.05
C ALA A 258 -20.91 -20.00 19.53
N GLY A 259 -20.02 -20.58 20.35
CA GLY A 259 -19.24 -21.78 20.03
C GLY A 259 -18.02 -21.55 19.16
N TRP A 260 -17.54 -20.31 19.03
CA TRP A 260 -16.35 -19.97 18.25
C TRP A 260 -15.08 -19.96 19.09
N GLN A 261 -14.02 -20.57 18.56
CA GLN A 261 -12.67 -20.42 19.09
C GLN A 261 -12.03 -19.18 18.45
N ILE A 262 -11.17 -18.48 19.19
CA ILE A 262 -10.50 -17.26 18.71
C ILE A 262 -8.99 -17.48 18.80
N HIS A 263 -8.29 -17.29 17.69
CA HIS A 263 -6.85 -17.26 17.58
C HIS A 263 -6.40 -15.84 17.25
N PHE A 264 -5.61 -15.22 18.13
CA PHE A 264 -5.07 -13.88 17.91
C PHE A 264 -3.68 -13.95 17.30
N VAL A 265 -3.43 -13.10 16.31
CA VAL A 265 -2.12 -12.91 15.68
C VAL A 265 -1.67 -11.49 15.93
N THR A 266 -0.54 -11.31 16.63
CA THR A 266 0.00 -9.99 16.93
C THR A 266 1.11 -9.59 15.94
N LYS A 267 1.48 -8.32 15.98
CA LYS A 267 2.58 -7.78 15.18
C LYS A 267 3.92 -8.48 15.48
N GLU A 268 4.16 -8.80 16.76
CA GLU A 268 5.39 -9.49 17.20
C GLU A 268 5.44 -10.90 16.64
N MET A 269 4.31 -11.62 16.66
CA MET A 269 4.22 -12.97 16.09
C MET A 269 4.51 -12.94 14.58
N MET A 270 4.10 -11.90 13.87
CA MET A 270 4.35 -11.73 12.43
C MET A 270 5.82 -11.45 12.06
N VAL A 271 6.73 -11.34 13.02
CA VAL A 271 8.18 -11.37 12.77
C VAL A 271 8.61 -12.73 12.22
N ASN A 272 7.97 -13.82 12.72
CA ASN A 272 8.15 -15.19 12.23
C ASN A 272 6.82 -15.74 11.66
N PRO A 273 6.41 -15.30 10.49
CA PRO A 273 5.09 -15.60 9.96
C PRO A 273 4.86 -17.10 9.68
N ASP A 274 5.90 -17.86 9.43
CA ASP A 274 5.77 -19.30 9.17
C ASP A 274 5.32 -20.04 10.44
N VAL A 275 5.84 -19.65 11.61
CA VAL A 275 5.38 -20.19 12.92
C VAL A 275 3.90 -19.86 13.15
N VAL A 276 3.48 -18.64 12.83
CA VAL A 276 2.07 -18.23 12.95
C VAL A 276 1.18 -19.09 12.07
N ILE A 277 1.60 -19.36 10.84
CA ILE A 277 0.83 -20.19 9.91
C ILE A 277 0.76 -21.65 10.43
N ASP A 278 1.82 -22.20 10.97
CA ASP A 278 1.82 -23.54 11.55
C ASP A 278 0.89 -23.63 12.79
N GLU A 279 0.86 -22.59 13.62
CA GLU A 279 -0.06 -22.50 14.77
C GLU A 279 -1.53 -22.44 14.32
N ILE A 280 -1.86 -21.63 13.31
CA ILE A 280 -3.20 -21.53 12.74
C ILE A 280 -3.60 -22.87 12.09
N TYR A 281 -2.70 -23.48 11.32
CA TYR A 281 -2.93 -24.79 10.71
C TYR A 281 -3.23 -25.86 11.75
N GLY A 282 -2.43 -25.90 12.83
CA GLY A 282 -2.69 -26.79 13.97
C GLY A 282 -4.03 -26.52 14.65
N ALA A 283 -4.44 -25.26 14.79
CA ALA A 283 -5.74 -24.89 15.35
C ALA A 283 -6.91 -25.39 14.48
N VAL A 284 -6.81 -25.22 13.16
CA VAL A 284 -7.78 -25.74 12.19
C VAL A 284 -7.90 -27.27 12.28
N LEU A 285 -6.77 -27.99 12.31
CA LEU A 285 -6.77 -29.45 12.44
C LEU A 285 -7.42 -29.93 13.75
N ARG A 286 -7.09 -29.29 14.88
CA ARG A 286 -7.73 -29.63 16.17
C ARG A 286 -9.22 -29.40 16.14
N ALA A 287 -9.69 -28.30 15.57
CA ALA A 287 -11.10 -28.00 15.44
C ALA A 287 -11.84 -29.04 14.57
N ARG A 288 -11.25 -29.46 13.45
CA ARG A 288 -11.76 -30.55 12.60
C ARG A 288 -11.89 -31.88 13.38
N SER A 289 -10.84 -32.26 14.09
CA SER A 289 -10.81 -33.50 14.88
C SER A 289 -11.86 -33.49 15.99
N ALA A 290 -12.02 -32.39 16.72
CA ALA A 290 -13.03 -32.26 17.77
C ALA A 290 -14.45 -32.45 17.26
N ARG A 291 -14.77 -31.98 16.05
CA ARG A 291 -16.09 -32.15 15.42
C ARG A 291 -16.32 -33.61 14.96
N ALA A 292 -15.29 -34.24 14.41
CA ALA A 292 -15.42 -35.64 13.96
C ALA A 292 -15.75 -36.62 15.08
N HIS A 293 -15.49 -36.27 16.33
CA HIS A 293 -15.81 -37.12 17.51
C HIS A 293 -17.17 -36.82 18.13
N HIS A 294 -17.92 -35.84 17.57
CA HIS A 294 -19.25 -35.47 18.07
C HIS A 294 -20.39 -35.98 17.14
N PHE A 295 -20.07 -36.75 16.11
CA PHE A 295 -20.97 -37.49 15.24
C PHE A 295 -20.73 -39.00 15.37
#